data_87a7dec0c7bea5f077622ed649e2c36b
#
_entry.id   87a7dec0c7bea5f077622ed649e2c36b
#
_cell.length_a   1.000
_cell.length_b   1.000
_cell.length_c   1.000
_cell.angle_alpha   90.00
_cell.angle_beta   90.00
_cell.angle_gamma   90.00
#
_symmetry.space_group_name_H-M   'P 1'
#
loop_
_entity.id
_entity.type
_entity.pdbx_description
1 polymer ?
#
loop_
_entity_poly.entity_id
_entity_poly.type
_entity_poly.pdbx_seq_one_letter_code
_entity_poly.pdbx_strand_id
1 'polypeptide(L)'
;MQELSNIALPTDYQAFIHTSRYARWIEDEERRETWAETVERFMENVVVGKVDAKTEDEIRFAILNLEIMPSMRAMMTAGPALMRDNTCGYNCSYLPVDDVKSFDEAMFILLCGTGVGFSVERQFIQKLPEVPEKLFDSETTILVKDSKEGWAKALRMLIALLYAGEIPSWDVSRVRPAGAKLKTFGGRASGPGPLVDLFQFVINTFKEARGRKLSSIECHDIMCKIGQIVEIGRAHV
;
A
#
# COMPACT_ATOMS: atom_id res chain seq x y z
N MET A 1 -20.71 16.81 25.05
CA MET A 1 -19.78 16.98 23.92
C MET A 1 -18.82 18.17 24.06
N GLN A 2 -19.17 19.26 24.75
CA GLN A 2 -18.25 20.43 24.94
C GLN A 2 -17.08 20.18 25.93
N GLU A 3 -17.17 19.22 26.84
CA GLU A 3 -16.08 18.94 27.81
C GLU A 3 -14.93 18.07 27.23
N LEU A 4 -15.17 17.32 26.18
CA LEU A 4 -14.16 16.45 25.57
C LEU A 4 -13.16 17.20 24.67
N SER A 5 -13.51 18.40 24.21
CA SER A 5 -12.70 19.18 23.27
C SER A 5 -11.40 19.75 23.86
N ASN A 6 -11.24 19.72 25.18
CA ASN A 6 -10.12 20.35 25.90
C ASN A 6 -9.12 19.36 26.56
N ILE A 7 -9.16 18.08 26.22
CA ILE A 7 -8.17 17.13 26.75
C ILE A 7 -6.82 17.40 26.05
N ALA A 8 -5.96 18.14 26.75
CA ALA A 8 -4.59 18.36 26.30
C ALA A 8 -3.73 17.10 26.56
N LEU A 9 -2.87 16.76 25.61
CA LEU A 9 -1.90 15.71 25.84
C LEU A 9 -0.88 16.13 26.91
N PRO A 10 -0.39 15.21 27.76
CA PRO A 10 0.40 15.54 28.96
C PRO A 10 1.71 16.26 28.68
N THR A 11 2.31 16.08 27.50
CA THR A 11 3.60 16.69 27.17
C THR A 11 3.60 17.29 25.77
N ASP A 12 4.44 18.31 25.54
CA ASP A 12 4.64 18.93 24.22
C ASP A 12 5.12 17.92 23.18
N TYR A 13 5.91 16.93 23.57
CA TYR A 13 6.36 15.88 22.68
C TYR A 13 5.19 14.99 22.20
N GLN A 14 4.28 14.61 23.09
CA GLN A 14 3.08 13.86 22.70
C GLN A 14 2.18 14.69 21.78
N ALA A 15 2.01 15.99 22.08
CA ALA A 15 1.25 16.90 21.22
C ALA A 15 1.89 17.03 19.82
N PHE A 16 3.22 17.12 19.74
CA PHE A 16 3.95 17.14 18.46
C PHE A 16 3.77 15.83 17.68
N ILE A 17 3.92 14.69 18.33
CA ILE A 17 3.73 13.38 17.69
C ILE A 17 2.29 13.21 17.21
N HIS A 18 1.30 13.57 18.04
CA HIS A 18 -0.10 13.56 17.63
C HIS A 18 -0.32 14.41 16.37
N THR A 19 0.06 15.68 16.42
CA THR A 19 -0.14 16.61 15.30
C THR A 19 0.56 16.18 14.03
N SER A 20 1.78 15.63 14.14
CA SER A 20 2.58 15.24 12.98
C SER A 20 2.22 13.88 12.38
N ARG A 21 1.64 12.94 13.16
CA ARG A 21 1.45 11.55 12.75
C ARG A 21 0.02 11.06 12.76
N TYR A 22 -0.82 11.55 13.68
CA TYR A 22 -2.18 11.02 13.90
C TYR A 22 -3.28 11.98 13.42
N ALA A 23 -3.12 13.27 13.69
CA ALA A 23 -4.11 14.28 13.41
C ALA A 23 -4.29 14.52 11.91
N ARG A 24 -5.53 14.47 11.43
CA ARG A 24 -5.88 14.84 10.05
C ARG A 24 -6.07 16.33 9.91
N TRP A 25 -5.90 16.83 8.72
CA TRP A 25 -6.22 18.19 8.35
C TRP A 25 -7.71 18.32 8.10
N ILE A 26 -8.35 19.31 8.72
CA ILE A 26 -9.75 19.68 8.55
C ILE A 26 -9.76 20.90 7.64
N GLU A 27 -10.19 20.73 6.38
CA GLU A 27 -10.11 21.78 5.36
C GLU A 27 -10.99 23.00 5.70
N ASP A 28 -12.21 22.77 6.21
CA ASP A 28 -13.18 23.84 6.51
C ASP A 28 -12.77 24.72 7.71
N GLU A 29 -11.91 24.20 8.58
CA GLU A 29 -11.43 24.88 9.78
C GLU A 29 -9.96 25.28 9.69
N GLU A 30 -9.29 24.95 8.60
CA GLU A 30 -7.86 25.22 8.33
C GLU A 30 -6.94 24.79 9.49
N ARG A 31 -7.25 23.70 10.15
CA ARG A 31 -6.48 23.17 11.29
C ARG A 31 -6.36 21.65 11.26
N ARG A 32 -5.53 21.12 12.12
CA ARG A 32 -5.49 19.69 12.39
C ARG A 32 -6.47 19.30 13.49
N GLU A 33 -6.85 18.02 13.49
CA GLU A 33 -7.65 17.39 14.55
C GLU A 33 -7.01 17.60 15.92
N THR A 34 -7.84 17.80 16.94
CA THR A 34 -7.47 17.65 18.35
C THR A 34 -7.31 16.17 18.70
N TRP A 35 -6.74 15.86 19.89
CA TRP A 35 -6.64 14.48 20.35
C TRP A 35 -8.02 13.81 20.49
N ALA A 36 -8.99 14.52 21.05
CA ALA A 36 -10.35 14.02 21.17
C ALA A 36 -10.98 13.70 19.81
N GLU A 37 -10.84 14.58 18.81
CA GLU A 37 -11.36 14.34 17.45
C GLU A 37 -10.68 13.15 16.78
N THR A 38 -9.38 12.96 16.99
CA THR A 38 -8.66 11.77 16.49
C THR A 38 -9.20 10.48 17.13
N VAL A 39 -9.47 10.51 18.45
CA VAL A 39 -10.05 9.37 19.16
C VAL A 39 -11.47 9.09 18.67
N GLU A 40 -12.32 10.10 18.54
CA GLU A 40 -13.69 9.91 18.03
C GLU A 40 -13.69 9.34 16.62
N ARG A 41 -12.86 9.84 15.73
CA ARG A 41 -12.72 9.27 14.38
C ARG A 41 -12.30 7.79 14.43
N PHE A 42 -11.40 7.41 15.34
CA PHE A 42 -11.04 6.01 15.53
C PHE A 42 -12.21 5.18 16.06
N MET A 43 -12.89 5.68 17.10
CA MET A 43 -14.04 5.00 17.68
C MET A 43 -15.13 4.75 16.64
N GLU A 44 -15.57 5.77 15.91
CA GLU A 44 -16.62 5.70 14.89
C GLU A 44 -16.30 4.68 13.78
N ASN A 45 -15.05 4.62 13.33
CA ASN A 45 -14.67 3.78 12.19
C ASN A 45 -14.19 2.38 12.55
N VAL A 46 -13.81 2.15 13.82
CA VAL A 46 -13.17 0.89 14.22
C VAL A 46 -13.96 0.15 15.31
N VAL A 47 -14.56 0.85 16.27
CA VAL A 47 -15.13 0.25 17.48
C VAL A 47 -16.65 0.25 17.48
N VAL A 48 -17.29 1.38 17.19
CA VAL A 48 -18.74 1.59 17.27
C VAL A 48 -19.50 0.50 16.49
N GLY A 49 -20.49 -0.08 17.17
CA GLY A 49 -21.33 -1.15 16.63
C GLY A 49 -20.70 -2.54 16.60
N LYS A 50 -19.48 -2.71 17.15
CA LYS A 50 -18.81 -4.01 17.26
C LYS A 50 -18.79 -4.57 18.67
N VAL A 51 -19.03 -3.73 19.66
CA VAL A 51 -19.15 -4.06 21.07
C VAL A 51 -20.38 -3.36 21.65
N ASP A 52 -20.77 -3.66 22.90
CA ASP A 52 -21.87 -2.97 23.57
C ASP A 52 -21.48 -1.52 23.96
N ALA A 53 -22.48 -0.66 24.17
CA ALA A 53 -22.29 0.77 24.43
C ALA A 53 -21.43 1.03 25.68
N LYS A 54 -21.51 0.19 26.71
CA LYS A 54 -20.67 0.36 27.90
C LYS A 54 -19.21 0.12 27.60
N THR A 55 -18.92 -0.92 26.85
CA THR A 55 -17.55 -1.25 26.40
C THR A 55 -17.02 -0.19 25.43
N GLU A 56 -17.86 0.39 24.56
CA GLU A 56 -17.48 1.52 23.72
C GLU A 56 -17.01 2.71 24.55
N ASP A 57 -17.75 3.08 25.60
CA ASP A 57 -17.42 4.18 26.48
C ASP A 57 -16.15 3.90 27.29
N GLU A 58 -15.96 2.68 27.78
CA GLU A 58 -14.75 2.26 28.50
C GLU A 58 -13.51 2.37 27.58
N ILE A 59 -13.59 1.88 26.34
CA ILE A 59 -12.50 1.98 25.35
C ILE A 59 -12.19 3.45 25.03
N ARG A 60 -13.21 4.24 24.75
CA ARG A 60 -13.06 5.68 24.48
C ARG A 60 -12.33 6.38 25.62
N PHE A 61 -12.80 6.17 26.84
CA PHE A 61 -12.19 6.76 28.03
C PHE A 61 -10.72 6.35 28.19
N ALA A 62 -10.42 5.05 28.06
CA ALA A 62 -9.07 4.53 28.21
C ALA A 62 -8.11 5.08 27.14
N ILE A 63 -8.57 5.26 25.88
CA ILE A 63 -7.75 5.87 24.82
C ILE A 63 -7.54 7.36 25.09
N LEU A 64 -8.61 8.10 25.44
CA LEU A 64 -8.52 9.54 25.73
C LEU A 64 -7.52 9.84 26.85
N ASN A 65 -7.49 9.01 27.88
CA ASN A 65 -6.61 9.16 29.05
C ASN A 65 -5.24 8.48 28.86
N LEU A 66 -4.94 7.94 27.66
CA LEU A 66 -3.67 7.25 27.36
C LEU A 66 -3.41 6.00 28.24
N GLU A 67 -4.45 5.39 28.79
CA GLU A 67 -4.34 4.11 29.53
C GLU A 67 -4.08 2.95 28.56
N ILE A 68 -4.66 3.03 27.36
CA ILE A 68 -4.38 2.15 26.24
C ILE A 68 -4.10 2.97 24.98
N MET A 69 -3.27 2.41 24.10
CA MET A 69 -2.97 3.04 22.82
C MET A 69 -3.21 2.04 21.68
N PRO A 70 -4.19 2.30 20.82
CA PRO A 70 -4.40 1.49 19.61
C PRO A 70 -3.20 1.55 18.66
N SER A 71 -3.13 0.62 17.71
CA SER A 71 -2.12 0.68 16.67
C SER A 71 -2.08 2.07 16.01
N MET A 72 -0.88 2.65 15.92
CA MET A 72 -0.67 3.93 15.22
C MET A 72 -1.27 3.88 13.81
N ARG A 73 -1.08 2.79 13.11
CA ARG A 73 -1.59 2.61 11.76
C ARG A 73 -3.11 2.63 11.71
N ALA A 74 -3.78 1.92 12.62
CA ALA A 74 -5.23 1.90 12.69
C ALA A 74 -5.80 3.30 13.03
N MET A 75 -5.22 4.00 13.99
CA MET A 75 -5.63 5.37 14.33
C MET A 75 -5.39 6.35 13.17
N MET A 76 -4.24 6.26 12.51
CA MET A 76 -3.88 7.14 11.40
C MET A 76 -4.79 6.91 10.17
N THR A 77 -5.17 5.67 9.89
CA THR A 77 -5.94 5.30 8.70
C THR A 77 -7.45 5.20 8.93
N ALA A 78 -7.92 5.20 10.19
CA ALA A 78 -9.36 5.19 10.52
C ALA A 78 -10.13 6.27 9.73
N GLY A 79 -11.24 5.87 9.10
CA GLY A 79 -12.02 6.70 8.18
C GLY A 79 -12.00 6.17 6.74
N PRO A 80 -12.11 7.03 5.72
CA PRO A 80 -12.31 6.60 4.33
C PRO A 80 -11.27 5.63 3.78
N ALA A 81 -10.02 5.69 4.24
CA ALA A 81 -8.96 4.79 3.80
C ALA A 81 -9.21 3.36 4.31
N LEU A 82 -9.45 3.21 5.62
CA LEU A 82 -9.69 1.92 6.27
C LEU A 82 -11.03 1.30 5.82
N MET A 83 -12.07 2.12 5.61
CA MET A 83 -13.36 1.68 5.11
C MET A 83 -13.28 1.14 3.66
N ARG A 84 -12.38 1.69 2.86
CA ARG A 84 -12.16 1.24 1.48
C ARG A 84 -11.43 -0.10 1.44
N ASP A 85 -10.42 -0.27 2.28
CA ASP A 85 -9.55 -1.43 2.29
C ASP A 85 -8.82 -1.56 3.63
N ASN A 86 -9.12 -2.62 4.37
CA ASN A 86 -8.55 -2.88 5.69
C ASN A 86 -7.04 -3.14 5.67
N THR A 87 -6.45 -3.46 4.52
CA THR A 87 -5.01 -3.71 4.37
C THR A 87 -4.18 -2.53 4.89
N CYS A 88 -4.65 -1.29 4.69
CA CYS A 88 -3.95 -0.10 5.16
C CYS A 88 -3.88 0.02 6.70
N GLY A 89 -4.68 -0.72 7.43
CA GLY A 89 -4.67 -0.78 8.90
C GLY A 89 -3.56 -1.65 9.50
N TYR A 90 -2.87 -2.45 8.68
CA TYR A 90 -1.80 -3.34 9.12
C TYR A 90 -0.43 -2.72 8.86
N ASN A 91 0.52 -2.95 9.78
CA ASN A 91 1.90 -2.48 9.62
C ASN A 91 2.72 -3.40 8.72
N CYS A 92 2.55 -4.71 8.89
CA CYS A 92 3.37 -5.73 8.24
C CYS A 92 2.52 -6.88 7.76
N SER A 93 3.02 -7.54 6.71
CA SER A 93 2.45 -8.77 6.15
C SER A 93 3.58 -9.68 5.68
N TYR A 94 3.23 -10.88 5.30
CA TYR A 94 4.13 -11.86 4.70
C TYR A 94 3.43 -12.58 3.56
N LEU A 95 4.17 -12.86 2.49
CA LEU A 95 3.72 -13.76 1.42
C LEU A 95 4.89 -14.58 0.85
N PRO A 96 4.70 -15.86 0.52
CA PRO A 96 5.65 -16.64 -0.29
C PRO A 96 5.47 -16.27 -1.78
N VAL A 97 6.57 -16.35 -2.56
CA VAL A 97 6.51 -16.22 -4.01
C VAL A 97 6.28 -17.61 -4.62
N ASP A 98 5.05 -18.07 -4.56
CA ASP A 98 4.65 -19.42 -5.00
C ASP A 98 3.50 -19.44 -6.03
N ASP A 99 2.99 -18.27 -6.37
CA ASP A 99 2.01 -18.02 -7.43
C ASP A 99 2.43 -16.79 -8.23
N VAL A 100 2.06 -16.73 -9.49
CA VAL A 100 2.32 -15.57 -10.36
C VAL A 100 1.71 -14.28 -9.84
N LYS A 101 0.65 -14.38 -9.03
CA LYS A 101 -0.01 -13.24 -8.38
C LYS A 101 0.78 -12.66 -7.22
N SER A 102 1.72 -13.41 -6.65
CA SER A 102 2.50 -12.95 -5.50
C SER A 102 3.19 -11.61 -5.76
N PHE A 103 3.59 -11.34 -7.00
CA PHE A 103 4.25 -10.09 -7.37
C PHE A 103 3.31 -8.87 -7.33
N ASP A 104 2.12 -8.99 -7.91
CA ASP A 104 1.16 -7.88 -7.90
C ASP A 104 0.44 -7.73 -6.56
N GLU A 105 0.25 -8.80 -5.81
CA GLU A 105 -0.24 -8.75 -4.43
C GLU A 105 0.75 -8.02 -3.53
N ALA A 106 2.05 -8.30 -3.63
CA ALA A 106 3.08 -7.56 -2.92
C ALA A 106 3.04 -6.06 -3.27
N MET A 107 2.94 -5.72 -4.56
CA MET A 107 2.81 -4.33 -4.99
C MET A 107 1.57 -3.67 -4.37
N PHE A 108 0.42 -4.33 -4.42
CA PHE A 108 -0.83 -3.80 -3.88
C PHE A 108 -0.72 -3.54 -2.37
N ILE A 109 -0.22 -4.51 -1.61
CA ILE A 109 -0.05 -4.40 -0.16
C ILE A 109 0.90 -3.25 0.19
N LEU A 110 2.03 -3.14 -0.51
CA LEU A 110 2.98 -2.04 -0.34
C LEU A 110 2.34 -0.68 -0.66
N LEU A 111 1.54 -0.59 -1.75
CA LEU A 111 0.79 0.62 -2.11
C LEU A 111 -0.31 0.98 -1.09
N CYS A 112 -0.81 0.01 -0.32
CA CYS A 112 -1.68 0.28 0.84
C CYS A 112 -0.90 0.81 2.05
N GLY A 113 0.42 0.83 2.00
CA GLY A 113 1.26 1.32 3.08
C GLY A 113 1.72 0.25 4.06
N THR A 114 1.38 -1.01 3.85
CA THR A 114 1.78 -2.15 4.67
C THR A 114 3.12 -2.69 4.18
N GLY A 115 4.05 -2.95 5.08
CA GLY A 115 5.32 -3.62 4.77
C GLY A 115 5.09 -5.07 4.37
N VAL A 116 5.86 -5.57 3.42
CA VAL A 116 5.78 -6.96 2.95
C VAL A 116 7.10 -7.67 3.19
N GLY A 117 7.10 -8.67 4.07
CA GLY A 117 8.11 -9.70 4.09
C GLY A 117 7.77 -10.78 3.07
N PHE A 118 8.76 -11.30 2.36
CA PHE A 118 8.51 -12.33 1.36
C PHE A 118 9.55 -13.45 1.41
N SER A 119 9.19 -14.63 0.90
CA SER A 119 10.13 -15.73 0.75
C SER A 119 10.22 -16.16 -0.72
N VAL A 120 11.46 -16.34 -1.17
CA VAL A 120 11.83 -16.89 -2.49
C VAL A 120 12.57 -18.21 -2.34
N GLU A 121 12.29 -18.93 -1.26
CA GLU A 121 12.88 -20.24 -1.01
C GLU A 121 12.45 -21.25 -2.08
N ARG A 122 13.31 -22.24 -2.32
CA ARG A 122 13.14 -23.18 -3.43
C ARG A 122 11.79 -23.89 -3.43
N GLN A 123 11.24 -24.27 -2.25
CA GLN A 123 9.95 -24.92 -2.12
C GLN A 123 8.76 -24.04 -2.57
N PHE A 124 8.93 -22.73 -2.62
CA PHE A 124 7.90 -21.82 -3.09
C PHE A 124 8.07 -21.55 -4.59
N ILE A 125 9.22 -21.06 -5.02
CA ILE A 125 9.41 -20.63 -6.41
C ILE A 125 9.30 -21.79 -7.42
N GLN A 126 9.57 -23.05 -7.01
CA GLN A 126 9.39 -24.20 -7.90
C GLN A 126 7.93 -24.46 -8.28
N LYS A 127 6.96 -23.82 -7.62
CA LYS A 127 5.54 -23.87 -8.00
C LYS A 127 5.20 -22.93 -9.15
N LEU A 128 6.06 -21.91 -9.39
CA LEU A 128 5.89 -21.02 -10.54
C LEU A 128 5.99 -21.79 -11.86
N PRO A 129 5.27 -21.37 -12.90
CA PRO A 129 5.39 -21.97 -14.22
C PRO A 129 6.77 -21.70 -14.84
N GLU A 130 7.10 -22.46 -15.87
CA GLU A 130 8.27 -22.18 -16.70
C GLU A 130 8.02 -20.99 -17.62
N VAL A 131 9.05 -20.16 -17.80
CA VAL A 131 9.02 -19.08 -18.79
C VAL A 131 9.13 -19.71 -20.18
N PRO A 132 8.27 -19.35 -21.14
CA PRO A 132 8.33 -19.90 -22.50
C PRO A 132 9.70 -19.71 -23.14
N GLU A 133 10.11 -20.67 -23.98
CA GLU A 133 11.38 -20.58 -24.73
C GLU A 133 11.40 -19.37 -25.69
N LYS A 134 10.25 -18.99 -26.20
CA LYS A 134 10.08 -17.86 -27.13
C LYS A 134 9.14 -16.84 -26.57
N LEU A 135 9.54 -15.59 -26.65
CA LEU A 135 8.73 -14.42 -26.32
C LEU A 135 8.58 -13.58 -27.59
N PHE A 136 7.35 -13.21 -27.92
CA PHE A 136 7.01 -12.43 -29.11
C PHE A 136 6.36 -11.13 -28.71
N ASP A 137 6.62 -10.07 -29.46
CA ASP A 137 5.90 -8.81 -29.29
C ASP A 137 4.40 -9.02 -29.58
N SER A 138 3.56 -8.57 -28.66
CA SER A 138 2.11 -8.70 -28.72
C SER A 138 1.47 -7.39 -29.16
N GLU A 139 0.33 -7.46 -29.85
CA GLU A 139 -0.51 -6.30 -30.15
C GLU A 139 -1.27 -5.80 -28.91
N THR A 140 -1.18 -6.55 -27.79
CA THR A 140 -1.86 -6.19 -26.53
C THR A 140 -1.22 -4.96 -25.90
N THR A 141 -2.04 -3.95 -25.59
CA THR A 141 -1.63 -2.76 -24.86
C THR A 141 -2.24 -2.74 -23.45
N ILE A 142 -1.40 -2.72 -22.41
CA ILE A 142 -1.82 -2.62 -21.01
C ILE A 142 -2.17 -1.16 -20.71
N LEU A 143 -3.46 -0.89 -20.44
CA LEU A 143 -3.93 0.43 -20.05
C LEU A 143 -3.81 0.62 -18.55
N VAL A 144 -2.89 1.47 -18.11
CA VAL A 144 -2.63 1.69 -16.68
C VAL A 144 -3.59 2.72 -16.12
N LYS A 145 -4.35 2.35 -15.08
CA LYS A 145 -5.23 3.29 -14.36
C LYS A 145 -4.44 3.95 -13.22
N ASP A 146 -4.77 5.23 -12.95
CA ASP A 146 -4.16 6.04 -11.90
C ASP A 146 -4.73 5.69 -10.51
N SER A 147 -4.45 4.47 -10.05
CA SER A 147 -4.81 3.97 -8.71
C SER A 147 -3.89 2.81 -8.31
N LYS A 148 -3.84 2.50 -7.00
CA LYS A 148 -3.08 1.35 -6.49
C LYS A 148 -3.53 0.04 -7.12
N GLU A 149 -4.84 -0.16 -7.26
CA GLU A 149 -5.43 -1.32 -7.92
C GLU A 149 -5.07 -1.36 -9.41
N GLY A 150 -5.01 -0.19 -10.06
CA GLY A 150 -4.64 -0.05 -11.46
C GLY A 150 -3.19 -0.45 -11.73
N TRP A 151 -2.28 -0.04 -10.88
CA TRP A 151 -0.86 -0.39 -10.97
C TRP A 151 -0.62 -1.89 -10.72
N ALA A 152 -1.20 -2.44 -9.63
CA ALA A 152 -1.12 -3.86 -9.34
C ALA A 152 -1.72 -4.71 -10.47
N LYS A 153 -2.89 -4.33 -10.99
CA LYS A 153 -3.51 -5.03 -12.12
C LYS A 153 -2.64 -4.96 -13.39
N ALA A 154 -2.01 -3.83 -13.66
CA ALA A 154 -1.12 -3.70 -14.81
C ALA A 154 0.10 -4.61 -14.71
N LEU A 155 0.72 -4.73 -13.52
CA LEU A 155 1.80 -5.68 -13.26
C LEU A 155 1.31 -7.13 -13.42
N ARG A 156 0.14 -7.48 -12.87
CA ARG A 156 -0.49 -8.81 -13.05
C ARG A 156 -0.64 -9.16 -14.51
N MET A 157 -1.17 -8.23 -15.31
CA MET A 157 -1.36 -8.43 -16.75
C MET A 157 -0.01 -8.64 -17.46
N LEU A 158 0.99 -7.82 -17.14
CA LEU A 158 2.33 -7.96 -17.70
C LEU A 158 2.90 -9.36 -17.44
N ILE A 159 2.91 -9.80 -16.18
CA ILE A 159 3.47 -11.10 -15.80
C ILE A 159 2.68 -12.27 -16.44
N ALA A 160 1.36 -12.17 -16.46
CA ALA A 160 0.52 -13.18 -17.10
C ALA A 160 0.80 -13.31 -18.61
N LEU A 161 0.97 -12.19 -19.31
CA LEU A 161 1.30 -12.18 -20.74
C LEU A 161 2.71 -12.73 -20.99
N LEU A 162 3.68 -12.37 -20.15
CA LEU A 162 5.04 -12.92 -20.26
C LEU A 162 5.07 -14.44 -20.08
N TYR A 163 4.29 -14.99 -19.14
CA TYR A 163 4.13 -16.44 -19.01
C TYR A 163 3.33 -17.07 -20.15
N ALA A 164 2.53 -16.30 -20.88
CA ALA A 164 1.88 -16.74 -22.11
C ALA A 164 2.79 -16.64 -23.35
N GLY A 165 4.00 -16.11 -23.22
CA GLY A 165 4.94 -15.92 -24.32
C GLY A 165 4.80 -14.58 -25.05
N GLU A 166 4.05 -13.64 -24.49
CA GLU A 166 3.73 -12.35 -25.09
C GLU A 166 4.43 -11.19 -24.38
N ILE A 167 5.02 -10.27 -25.13
CA ILE A 167 5.58 -9.01 -24.64
C ILE A 167 4.61 -7.90 -25.03
N PRO A 168 3.80 -7.36 -24.10
CA PRO A 168 2.85 -6.31 -24.38
C PRO A 168 3.50 -4.93 -24.45
N SER A 169 2.81 -4.02 -25.11
CA SER A 169 3.01 -2.57 -24.92
C SER A 169 2.18 -2.06 -23.73
N TRP A 170 2.40 -0.81 -23.32
CA TRP A 170 1.64 -0.17 -22.23
C TRP A 170 1.34 1.29 -22.53
N ASP A 171 0.20 1.74 -22.01
CA ASP A 171 -0.21 3.13 -22.05
C ASP A 171 -0.38 3.66 -20.62
N VAL A 172 0.47 4.61 -20.25
CA VAL A 172 0.51 5.29 -18.93
C VAL A 172 -0.03 6.72 -19.00
N SER A 173 -0.65 7.11 -20.11
CA SER A 173 -1.14 8.49 -20.34
C SER A 173 -2.17 8.95 -19.29
N ARG A 174 -2.86 8.00 -18.65
CA ARG A 174 -3.85 8.25 -17.60
C ARG A 174 -3.26 8.37 -16.20
N VAL A 175 -1.97 8.06 -16.03
CA VAL A 175 -1.29 8.17 -14.74
C VAL A 175 -0.92 9.63 -14.50
N ARG A 176 -1.25 10.15 -13.31
CA ARG A 176 -0.93 11.53 -12.94
C ARG A 176 0.58 11.81 -13.04
N PRO A 177 0.96 13.04 -13.41
CA PRO A 177 2.37 13.42 -13.52
C PRO A 177 3.05 13.46 -12.15
N ALA A 178 4.38 13.38 -12.18
CA ALA A 178 5.20 13.58 -10.99
C ALA A 178 4.92 14.94 -10.33
N GLY A 179 4.88 14.95 -8.99
CA GLY A 179 4.62 16.15 -8.20
C GLY A 179 3.12 16.45 -7.93
N ALA A 180 2.18 15.75 -8.57
CA ALA A 180 0.75 15.92 -8.30
C ALA A 180 0.40 15.51 -6.86
N LYS A 181 -0.50 16.25 -6.19
CA LYS A 181 -0.93 15.94 -4.81
C LYS A 181 -1.66 14.58 -4.74
N LEU A 182 -1.34 13.79 -3.73
CA LEU A 182 -2.05 12.57 -3.38
C LEU A 182 -3.25 12.91 -2.47
N LYS A 183 -4.44 12.37 -2.81
CA LYS A 183 -5.69 12.75 -2.14
C LYS A 183 -5.93 12.05 -0.80
N THR A 184 -5.39 10.85 -0.60
CA THR A 184 -5.79 9.98 0.52
C THR A 184 -4.81 10.00 1.69
N PHE A 185 -3.51 9.96 1.42
CA PHE A 185 -2.45 9.89 2.43
C PHE A 185 -1.59 11.16 2.49
N GLY A 186 -1.87 12.15 1.65
CA GLY A 186 -0.99 13.30 1.46
C GLY A 186 0.25 12.93 0.62
N GLY A 187 1.16 13.89 0.44
CA GLY A 187 2.37 13.72 -0.37
C GLY A 187 2.16 13.97 -1.85
N ARG A 188 3.16 13.60 -2.65
CA ARG A 188 3.21 13.85 -4.09
C ARG A 188 3.40 12.57 -4.88
N ALA A 189 2.82 12.50 -6.07
CA ALA A 189 2.96 11.37 -6.98
C ALA A 189 4.36 11.31 -7.58
N SER A 190 4.87 10.09 -7.80
CA SER A 190 6.13 9.84 -8.52
C SER A 190 6.01 9.96 -10.04
N GLY A 191 4.77 10.00 -10.55
CA GLY A 191 4.51 9.88 -11.98
C GLY A 191 4.64 8.44 -12.51
N PRO A 192 4.51 8.22 -13.82
CA PRO A 192 4.53 6.87 -14.41
C PRO A 192 5.93 6.26 -14.56
N GLY A 193 6.99 7.05 -14.52
CA GLY A 193 8.37 6.60 -14.78
C GLY A 193 8.78 5.35 -14.01
N PRO A 194 8.68 5.32 -12.66
CA PRO A 194 9.05 4.15 -11.88
C PRO A 194 8.32 2.86 -12.28
N LEU A 195 7.04 2.95 -12.66
CA LEU A 195 6.28 1.77 -13.11
C LEU A 195 6.78 1.27 -14.46
N VAL A 196 7.10 2.18 -15.38
CA VAL A 196 7.68 1.84 -16.69
C VAL A 196 9.04 1.15 -16.51
N ASP A 197 9.87 1.65 -15.60
CA ASP A 197 11.15 1.03 -15.25
C ASP A 197 10.98 -0.37 -14.68
N LEU A 198 9.96 -0.60 -13.85
CA LEU A 198 9.63 -1.94 -13.36
C LEU A 198 9.23 -2.87 -14.51
N PHE A 199 8.35 -2.42 -15.40
CA PHE A 199 7.89 -3.23 -16.52
C PHE A 199 9.06 -3.67 -17.41
N GLN A 200 9.94 -2.73 -17.73
CA GLN A 200 11.14 -3.03 -18.52
C GLN A 200 12.08 -4.01 -17.79
N PHE A 201 12.26 -3.83 -16.49
CA PHE A 201 13.08 -4.73 -15.67
C PHE A 201 12.50 -6.15 -15.68
N VAL A 202 11.18 -6.31 -15.44
CA VAL A 202 10.51 -7.63 -15.46
C VAL A 202 10.64 -8.29 -16.83
N ILE A 203 10.40 -7.56 -17.93
CA ILE A 203 10.55 -8.10 -19.28
C ILE A 203 11.98 -8.61 -19.52
N ASN A 204 12.99 -7.85 -19.13
CA ASN A 204 14.40 -8.26 -19.30
C ASN A 204 14.70 -9.52 -18.49
N THR A 205 14.24 -9.61 -17.24
CA THR A 205 14.40 -10.80 -16.40
C THR A 205 13.76 -12.03 -17.06
N PHE A 206 12.55 -11.88 -17.61
CA PHE A 206 11.88 -12.98 -18.32
C PHE A 206 12.61 -13.38 -19.60
N LYS A 207 13.17 -12.42 -20.35
CA LYS A 207 13.99 -12.72 -21.55
C LYS A 207 15.23 -13.53 -21.21
N GLU A 208 15.83 -13.31 -20.03
CA GLU A 208 16.99 -14.09 -19.55
C GLU A 208 16.60 -15.48 -19.03
N ALA A 209 15.38 -15.62 -18.51
CA ALA A 209 14.87 -16.87 -17.94
C ALA A 209 14.17 -17.80 -18.95
N ARG A 210 14.18 -17.51 -20.25
CA ARG A 210 13.51 -18.32 -21.29
C ARG A 210 13.86 -19.81 -21.20
N GLY A 211 12.83 -20.65 -21.33
CA GLY A 211 12.96 -22.11 -21.31
C GLY A 211 13.23 -22.72 -19.93
N ARG A 212 13.13 -21.94 -18.86
CA ARG A 212 13.30 -22.40 -17.47
C ARG A 212 12.40 -21.62 -16.51
N LYS A 213 12.35 -22.08 -15.28
CA LYS A 213 11.70 -21.31 -14.20
C LYS A 213 12.57 -20.15 -13.76
N LEU A 214 11.93 -19.10 -13.22
CA LEU A 214 12.64 -18.04 -12.52
C LEU A 214 13.41 -18.63 -11.33
N SER A 215 14.64 -18.20 -11.16
CA SER A 215 15.47 -18.56 -10.01
C SER A 215 15.10 -17.75 -8.76
N SER A 216 15.58 -18.18 -7.58
CA SER A 216 15.36 -17.44 -6.33
C SER A 216 15.84 -16.00 -6.42
N ILE A 217 17.01 -15.75 -7.05
CA ILE A 217 17.55 -14.41 -7.17
C ILE A 217 16.72 -13.52 -8.11
N GLU A 218 16.25 -14.08 -9.24
CA GLU A 218 15.39 -13.35 -10.16
C GLU A 218 14.04 -12.97 -9.53
N CYS A 219 13.42 -13.91 -8.79
CA CYS A 219 12.22 -13.62 -8.02
C CYS A 219 12.47 -12.56 -6.94
N HIS A 220 13.58 -12.66 -6.22
CA HIS A 220 14.01 -11.67 -5.21
C HIS A 220 14.17 -10.29 -5.84
N ASP A 221 14.87 -10.19 -6.96
CA ASP A 221 15.17 -8.92 -7.62
C ASP A 221 13.90 -8.24 -8.15
N ILE A 222 12.95 -9.03 -8.69
CA ILE A 222 11.61 -8.50 -9.05
C ILE A 222 10.89 -7.95 -7.81
N MET A 223 10.89 -8.68 -6.69
CA MET A 223 10.26 -8.22 -5.44
C MET A 223 10.93 -6.95 -4.89
N CYS A 224 12.26 -6.89 -4.93
CA CYS A 224 13.01 -5.68 -4.54
C CYS A 224 12.72 -4.49 -5.46
N LYS A 225 12.61 -4.74 -6.77
CA LYS A 225 12.25 -3.71 -7.74
C LYS A 225 10.84 -3.17 -7.51
N ILE A 226 9.87 -4.03 -7.16
CA ILE A 226 8.53 -3.62 -6.73
C ILE A 226 8.61 -2.73 -5.49
N GLY A 227 9.39 -3.13 -4.46
CA GLY A 227 9.61 -2.31 -3.27
C GLY A 227 10.19 -0.94 -3.62
N GLN A 228 11.22 -0.89 -4.45
CA GLN A 228 11.86 0.35 -4.89
C GLN A 228 10.88 1.34 -5.52
N ILE A 229 10.02 0.90 -6.42
CA ILE A 229 9.09 1.81 -7.10
C ILE A 229 7.99 2.33 -6.18
N VAL A 230 7.60 1.52 -5.19
CA VAL A 230 6.62 1.93 -4.19
C VAL A 230 7.24 2.89 -3.18
N GLU A 231 8.49 2.68 -2.74
CA GLU A 231 9.20 3.60 -1.85
C GLU A 231 9.42 4.97 -2.49
N ILE A 232 9.80 5.02 -3.77
CA ILE A 232 9.90 6.28 -4.51
C ILE A 232 8.55 7.01 -4.51
N GLY A 233 7.44 6.29 -4.64
CA GLY A 233 6.09 6.84 -4.48
C GLY A 233 5.75 7.28 -3.05
N ARG A 234 6.40 6.72 -2.02
CA ARG A 234 6.20 7.03 -0.59
C ARG A 234 7.20 8.02 -0.01
N ALA A 235 8.40 8.12 -0.55
CA ALA A 235 9.43 9.04 -0.09
C ALA A 235 9.00 10.52 -0.19
N HIS A 236 7.88 10.76 -0.83
CA HIS A 236 7.23 12.06 -0.97
C HIS A 236 5.86 12.11 -0.26
N VAL A 237 5.62 11.22 0.70
CA VAL A 237 4.44 11.22 1.57
C VAL A 237 4.69 12.04 2.83
#